data_b55af6a257e7aec33f2e41d3723d9035
#
_entry.id   b55af6a257e7aec33f2e41d3723d9035
#
_cell.length_a   1.000
_cell.length_b   1.000
_cell.length_c   1.000
_cell.angle_alpha   90.00
_cell.angle_beta   90.00
_cell.angle_gamma   90.00
#
_symmetry.space_group_name_H-M   'P 1'
#
loop_
_entity.id
_entity.type
_entity.pdbx_description
1 polymer ?
#
loop_
_entity_poly.entity_id
_entity_poly.type
_entity_poly.pdbx_seq_one_letter_code
_entity_poly.pdbx_strand_id
1 'polypeptide(L)' 'MEYEYRLLQLPREVSRPQARALLAEEAEYGHWELDRVRLFAGGVRKVRLRRRIIRVRRTA' A
#
# COMPACT_ATOMS: atom_id res chain seq x y z
N MET A 1 7.26 -15.24 9.84
CA MET A 1 7.20 -13.79 9.63
C MET A 1 5.82 -13.43 9.14
N GLU A 2 5.14 -12.53 9.84
CA GLU A 2 3.75 -12.19 9.54
C GLU A 2 3.67 -10.85 8.85
N TYR A 3 2.76 -10.75 7.87
CA TYR A 3 2.48 -9.52 7.17
C TYR A 3 0.98 -9.23 7.23
N GLU A 4 0.64 -7.97 7.31
CA GLU A 4 -0.72 -7.53 7.07
C GLU A 4 -0.80 -6.86 5.70
N TYR A 5 -1.97 -6.92 5.09
CA TYR A 5 -2.18 -6.42 3.74
C TYR A 5 -3.29 -5.40 3.71
N ARG A 6 -3.15 -4.45 2.81
CA ARG A 6 -4.16 -3.42 2.58
C ARG A 6 -4.36 -3.25 1.09
N LEU A 7 -5.62 -3.21 0.66
CA LEU A 7 -5.96 -3.00 -0.75
C LEU A 7 -6.42 -1.57 -0.95
N LEU A 8 -5.83 -0.91 -1.94
CA LEU A 8 -6.22 0.42 -2.38
C LEU A 8 -6.66 0.34 -3.83
N GLN A 9 -7.77 1.02 -4.14
CA GLN A 9 -8.23 1.14 -5.51
C GLN A 9 -8.01 2.57 -5.98
N LEU A 10 -7.23 2.72 -7.05
CA LEU A 10 -6.94 4.01 -7.64
C LEU A 10 -7.76 4.14 -8.93
N PRO A 11 -8.73 5.07 -8.98
CA PRO A 11 -9.48 5.29 -10.20
C PRO A 11 -8.57 5.87 -11.29
N ARG A 12 -9.02 5.76 -12.55
CA ARG A 12 -8.22 6.21 -13.70
C ARG A 12 -7.88 7.69 -13.69
N GLU A 13 -8.67 8.50 -12.98
CA GLU A 13 -8.44 9.94 -12.86
C GLU A 13 -7.20 10.29 -12.05
N VAL A 14 -6.71 9.34 -11.27
CA VAL A 14 -5.50 9.53 -10.48
C VAL A 14 -4.29 9.44 -11.40
N SER A 15 -3.55 10.51 -11.52
CA SER A 15 -2.34 10.56 -12.33
C SER A 15 -1.21 9.75 -11.69
N ARG A 16 -0.17 9.41 -12.47
CA ARG A 16 1.02 8.73 -11.95
C ARG A 16 1.70 9.50 -10.81
N PRO A 17 1.92 10.82 -10.94
CA PRO A 17 2.48 11.59 -9.83
C PRO A 17 1.61 11.56 -8.57
N GLN A 18 0.29 11.65 -8.72
CA GLN A 18 -0.65 11.57 -7.60
C GLN A 18 -0.60 10.19 -6.94
N ALA A 19 -0.59 9.12 -7.73
CA ALA A 19 -0.49 7.76 -7.22
C ALA A 19 0.82 7.56 -6.46
N ARG A 20 1.92 8.05 -7.01
CA ARG A 20 3.23 7.98 -6.38
C ARG A 20 3.25 8.72 -5.04
N ALA A 21 2.63 9.89 -4.99
CA ALA A 21 2.54 10.68 -3.76
C ALA A 21 1.73 9.95 -2.68
N LEU A 22 0.60 9.35 -3.08
CA LEU A 22 -0.23 8.57 -2.15
C LEU A 22 0.53 7.38 -1.59
N LEU A 23 1.24 6.64 -2.44
CA LEU A 23 2.03 5.49 -2.01
C LEU A 23 3.19 5.91 -1.11
N ALA A 24 3.82 7.04 -1.40
CA ALA A 24 4.89 7.59 -0.57
C ALA A 24 4.38 7.96 0.82
N GLU A 25 3.20 8.55 0.91
CA GLU A 25 2.57 8.86 2.20
C GLU A 25 2.28 7.60 3.00
N GLU A 26 1.74 6.56 2.36
CA GLU A 26 1.47 5.30 3.03
C GLU A 26 2.76 4.64 3.54
N ALA A 27 3.84 4.74 2.78
CA ALA A 27 5.14 4.22 3.20
C ALA A 27 5.72 5.01 4.37
N GLU A 28 5.60 6.33 4.33
CA GLU A 28 6.17 7.21 5.35
C GLU A 28 5.41 7.18 6.66
N TYR A 29 4.08 7.29 6.60
CA TYR A 29 3.24 7.39 7.80
C TYR A 29 2.72 6.07 8.31
N GLY A 30 2.52 5.09 7.42
CA GLY A 30 1.97 3.79 7.79
C GLY A 30 2.96 2.64 7.71
N HIS A 31 4.19 2.89 7.29
CA HIS A 31 5.21 1.86 7.07
C HIS A 31 4.78 0.78 6.08
N TRP A 32 3.88 1.15 5.17
CA TRP A 32 3.40 0.24 4.14
C TRP A 32 4.38 0.14 2.99
N GLU A 33 4.63 -1.09 2.52
CA GLU A 33 5.41 -1.34 1.30
C GLU A 33 4.50 -1.75 0.17
N LEU A 34 4.92 -1.43 -1.04
CA LEU A 34 4.23 -1.87 -2.23
C LEU A 34 4.48 -3.35 -2.46
N ASP A 35 3.41 -4.15 -2.43
CA ASP A 35 3.49 -5.58 -2.70
C ASP A 35 3.17 -5.88 -4.17
N ARG A 36 2.06 -5.33 -4.67
CA ARG A 36 1.63 -5.61 -6.04
C ARG A 36 0.75 -4.50 -6.58
N VAL A 37 0.90 -4.21 -7.87
CA VAL A 37 -0.01 -3.33 -8.61
C VAL A 37 -0.64 -4.12 -9.74
N ARG A 38 -1.95 -4.02 -9.88
CA ARG A 38 -2.68 -4.60 -11.01
C ARG A 38 -3.43 -3.50 -11.75
N LEU A 39 -3.27 -3.50 -13.06
CA LEU A 39 -3.99 -2.60 -13.95
C LEU A 39 -5.19 -3.35 -14.52
N PHE A 40 -6.36 -2.78 -14.34
CA PHE A 40 -7.61 -3.33 -14.88
C PHE A 40 -8.10 -2.52 -16.08
N ALA A 41 -9.07 -3.08 -16.80
CA ALA A 41 -9.68 -2.40 -17.92
C ALA A 41 -10.27 -1.05 -17.46
N GLY A 42 -10.16 -0.02 -18.31
CA GLY A 42 -10.63 1.33 -17.97
C GLY A 42 -9.63 2.17 -17.18
N GLY A 43 -8.41 1.67 -16.97
CA GLY A 43 -7.35 2.41 -16.29
C GLY A 43 -7.42 2.40 -14.77
N VAL A 44 -8.29 1.56 -14.20
CA VAL A 44 -8.38 1.39 -12.75
C VAL A 44 -7.18 0.56 -12.28
N ARG A 45 -6.52 1.01 -11.23
CA ARG A 45 -5.40 0.30 -10.62
C ARG A 45 -5.79 -0.20 -9.24
N LYS A 46 -5.48 -1.45 -8.97
CA LYS A 46 -5.60 -2.01 -7.62
C LYS A 46 -4.21 -2.24 -7.08
N VAL A 47 -3.94 -1.65 -5.94
CA VAL A 47 -2.63 -1.69 -5.29
C VAL A 47 -2.77 -2.50 -4.01
N ARG A 48 -1.91 -3.49 -3.85
CA ARG A 48 -1.82 -4.23 -2.60
C ARG A 48 -0.57 -3.78 -1.86
N LEU A 49 -0.76 -3.29 -0.66
CA LEU A 49 0.30 -2.90 0.24
C LEU A 49 0.48 -3.96 1.30
N ARG A 50 1.68 -4.11 1.80
CA ARG A 50 1.96 -5.02 2.90
C ARG A 50 2.79 -4.31 3.96
N ARG A 51 2.66 -4.78 5.17
CA ARG A 51 3.44 -4.28 6.29
C ARG A 51 3.76 -5.44 7.22
N ARG A 52 5.00 -5.49 7.67
CA ARG A 52 5.39 -6.50 8.66
C ARG A 52 4.71 -6.23 9.99
N ILE A 53 4.10 -7.26 10.55
CA ILE A 53 3.53 -7.17 11.88
C ILE A 53 4.66 -7.36 12.89
N ILE A 54 4.96 -6.30 13.64
CA ILE A 54 5.97 -6.33 14.68
C ILE A 54 5.23 -6.52 16.00
N ARG A 55 5.43 -7.67 16.61
CA ARG A 55 4.88 -7.95 17.94
C ARG A 55 5.97 -7.69 18.96
N VAL A 56 5.79 -6.62 19.71
CA VAL A 56 6.69 -6.32 20.83
C VAL A 56 6.15 -7.03 22.05
N ARG A 57 6.90 -8.04 22.52
CA ARG A 57 6.62 -8.62 23.82
C ARG A 57 7.20 -7.71 24.88
N ARG A 58 6.33 -7.17 25.70
CA ARG A 58 6.78 -6.55 26.93
C ARG A 58 7.08 -7.66 27.93
N THR A 59 8.36 -7.81 28.22
CA THR A 59 8.76 -8.49 29.43
C THR A 59 8.69 -7.44 30.53
N ALA A 60 7.71 -7.60 31.36
CA ALA A 60 7.63 -6.79 32.56
C ALA A 60 8.66 -7.26 33.57
#